data_36f8b84f48876727216ddf3959d0e641
#
_entry.id   36f8b84f48876727216ddf3959d0e641
#
_cell.length_a   1.000
_cell.length_b   1.000
_cell.length_c   1.000
_cell.angle_alpha   90.00
_cell.angle_beta   90.00
_cell.angle_gamma   90.00
#
_symmetry.space_group_name_H-M   'P 1'
#
loop_
_entity.id
_entity.type
_entity.pdbx_description
1 polymer ?
#
loop_
_entity_poly.entity_id
_entity_poly.type
_entity_poly.pdbx_seq_one_letter_code
_entity_poly.pdbx_strand_id
1 'polypeptide(L)'
;MLRIGIISPYSLTIPGGVQSQVLGLARELRKMGHEARVLGPCDGPPPEPFVTPLGNSLPTAANGSIVPLAPDPSAALRTIRAINDEAFDVLHLHEPIAPGPTVTALLLRLAPMIGTFHAAGDIAWYGRLSKGVNWIADFLDARIAVSPQAQELAHRYLGGEYEILFNGIESDLYLRPEISRGESKAIFFCGRYEPRKGLATLLEAFEKLSDDTELWIASDGEGIADLKAKYAHDHRISWLGRITDAEKIDRLAKCAVFCAPSLHSESFGIVVLEAMAAGAPVVASSLEGYRNV
;
A
#
# COMPACT_ATOMS: atom_id res chain seq x y z
N MET A 1 -28.37 -4.42 -1.72
CA MET A 1 -27.50 -3.46 -1.00
C MET A 1 -26.98 -4.17 0.23
N LEU A 2 -25.66 -4.18 0.44
CA LEU A 2 -25.01 -4.77 1.62
C LEU A 2 -24.34 -3.67 2.43
N ARG A 3 -24.25 -3.85 3.75
CA ARG A 3 -23.41 -3.06 4.65
C ARG A 3 -22.06 -3.76 4.80
N ILE A 4 -21.00 -3.16 4.26
CA ILE A 4 -19.69 -3.76 4.17
C ILE A 4 -18.72 -2.98 5.06
N GLY A 5 -18.12 -3.67 6.04
CA GLY A 5 -17.06 -3.13 6.88
C GLY A 5 -15.69 -3.53 6.32
N ILE A 6 -14.91 -2.59 5.84
CA ILE A 6 -13.53 -2.82 5.39
C ILE A 6 -12.59 -2.38 6.50
N ILE A 7 -11.74 -3.27 7.01
CA ILE A 7 -10.88 -2.99 8.15
C ILE A 7 -9.41 -2.98 7.72
N SER A 8 -8.74 -1.84 7.96
CA SER A 8 -7.31 -1.66 7.75
C SER A 8 -6.56 -1.76 9.08
N PRO A 9 -5.45 -2.50 9.16
CA PRO A 9 -4.57 -2.46 10.32
C PRO A 9 -3.70 -1.19 10.34
N TYR A 10 -3.49 -0.58 9.17
CA TYR A 10 -2.59 0.57 8.98
C TYR A 10 -3.34 1.89 9.02
N SER A 11 -2.67 2.94 9.52
CA SER A 11 -3.22 4.28 9.55
C SER A 11 -3.60 4.78 8.15
N LEU A 12 -4.86 5.17 8.01
CA LEU A 12 -5.44 5.62 6.75
C LEU A 12 -5.03 7.04 6.36
N THR A 13 -4.38 7.77 7.27
CA THR A 13 -3.83 9.11 7.03
C THR A 13 -2.37 9.09 6.59
N ILE A 14 -1.73 7.91 6.61
CA ILE A 14 -0.36 7.73 6.13
C ILE A 14 -0.41 7.01 4.77
N PRO A 15 0.13 7.59 3.69
CA PRO A 15 0.10 6.98 2.37
C PRO A 15 0.78 5.61 2.32
N GLY A 16 0.16 4.65 1.63
CA GLY A 16 0.68 3.31 1.41
C GLY A 16 -0.21 2.51 0.48
N GLY A 17 0.34 1.45 -0.11
CA GLY A 17 -0.38 0.63 -1.09
C GLY A 17 -1.65 -0.01 -0.53
N VAL A 18 -1.59 -0.56 0.68
CA VAL A 18 -2.77 -1.17 1.33
C VAL A 18 -3.84 -0.12 1.62
N GLN A 19 -3.45 1.06 2.11
CA GLN A 19 -4.38 2.16 2.40
C GLN A 19 -5.08 2.64 1.13
N SER A 20 -4.35 2.82 0.04
CA SER A 20 -4.93 3.19 -1.26
C SER A 20 -5.91 2.12 -1.76
N GLN A 21 -5.54 0.83 -1.63
CA GLN A 21 -6.40 -0.29 -2.00
C GLN A 21 -7.70 -0.32 -1.18
N VAL A 22 -7.61 -0.14 0.14
CA VAL A 22 -8.76 -0.11 1.06
C VAL A 22 -9.72 1.02 0.72
N LEU A 23 -9.21 2.23 0.54
CA LEU A 23 -10.03 3.41 0.23
C LEU A 23 -10.63 3.33 -1.18
N GLY A 24 -9.85 2.88 -2.17
CA GLY A 24 -10.32 2.68 -3.54
C GLY A 24 -11.43 1.63 -3.62
N LEU A 25 -11.25 0.48 -2.96
CA LEU A 25 -12.27 -0.57 -2.88
C LEU A 25 -13.56 -0.05 -2.25
N ALA A 26 -13.48 0.72 -1.17
CA ALA A 26 -14.66 1.31 -0.55
C ALA A 26 -15.40 2.24 -1.49
N ARG A 27 -14.69 3.11 -2.23
CA ARG A 27 -15.30 4.01 -3.22
C ARG A 27 -16.01 3.23 -4.33
N GLU A 28 -15.38 2.18 -4.87
CA GLU A 28 -15.99 1.37 -5.93
C GLU A 28 -17.22 0.60 -5.43
N LEU A 29 -17.17 -0.02 -4.27
CA LEU A 29 -18.35 -0.68 -3.68
C LEU A 29 -19.51 0.29 -3.45
N ARG A 30 -19.21 1.54 -3.06
CA ARG A 30 -20.21 2.61 -2.91
C ARG A 30 -20.80 3.03 -4.27
N LYS A 31 -19.99 3.14 -5.33
CA LYS A 31 -20.46 3.38 -6.70
C LYS A 31 -21.38 2.24 -7.19
N MET A 32 -21.11 1.00 -6.76
CA MET A 32 -21.95 -0.16 -7.05
C MET A 32 -23.27 -0.20 -6.24
N GLY A 33 -23.49 0.76 -5.34
CA GLY A 33 -24.73 0.88 -4.54
C GLY A 33 -24.70 0.12 -3.21
N HIS A 34 -23.52 -0.30 -2.73
CA HIS A 34 -23.37 -0.86 -1.39
C HIS A 34 -23.09 0.22 -0.35
N GLU A 35 -23.38 -0.05 0.91
CA GLU A 35 -23.00 0.80 2.04
C GLU A 35 -21.65 0.33 2.59
N ALA A 36 -20.54 0.79 1.97
CA ALA A 36 -19.19 0.47 2.41
C ALA A 36 -18.65 1.53 3.39
N ARG A 37 -18.15 1.08 4.54
CA ARG A 37 -17.43 1.88 5.53
C ARG A 37 -16.04 1.31 5.76
N VAL A 38 -15.08 2.19 5.99
CA VAL A 38 -13.69 1.80 6.29
C VAL A 38 -13.41 2.09 7.77
N LEU A 39 -12.88 1.11 8.46
CA LEU A 39 -12.45 1.20 9.85
C LEU A 39 -10.93 1.05 9.90
N GLY A 40 -10.24 1.98 10.54
CA GLY A 40 -8.78 1.90 10.66
C GLY A 40 -8.21 3.02 11.52
N PRO A 41 -6.94 2.91 11.94
CA PRO A 41 -6.27 4.00 12.64
C PRO A 41 -6.19 5.25 11.76
N CYS A 42 -6.20 6.42 12.41
CA CYS A 42 -6.03 7.72 11.75
C CYS A 42 -5.23 8.63 12.69
N ASP A 43 -4.09 9.13 12.22
CA ASP A 43 -3.22 10.05 12.97
C ASP A 43 -3.59 11.52 12.75
N GLY A 44 -4.73 11.76 12.11
CA GLY A 44 -5.30 13.07 11.80
C GLY A 44 -6.76 12.93 11.37
N PRO A 45 -7.34 13.96 10.75
CA PRO A 45 -8.69 13.90 10.21
C PRO A 45 -8.85 12.72 9.26
N PRO A 46 -9.98 11.96 9.32
CA PRO A 46 -10.25 10.90 8.38
C PRO A 46 -10.19 11.39 6.92
N PRO A 47 -9.56 10.63 6.01
CA PRO A 47 -9.41 11.09 4.62
C PRO A 47 -10.74 11.14 3.85
N GLU A 48 -11.76 10.40 4.32
CA GLU A 48 -13.06 10.30 3.66
C GLU A 48 -14.19 10.24 4.69
N PRO A 49 -15.41 10.74 4.37
CA PRO A 49 -16.54 10.73 5.30
C PRO A 49 -17.03 9.33 5.70
N PHE A 50 -16.72 8.32 4.90
CA PHE A 50 -17.07 6.92 5.18
C PHE A 50 -15.99 6.19 6.00
N VAL A 51 -14.97 6.89 6.48
CA VAL A 51 -13.92 6.34 7.35
C VAL A 51 -14.28 6.57 8.82
N THR A 52 -14.25 5.50 9.60
CA THR A 52 -14.41 5.51 11.05
C THR A 52 -13.02 5.37 11.69
N PRO A 53 -12.49 6.42 12.34
CA PRO A 53 -11.17 6.37 12.97
C PRO A 53 -11.17 5.50 14.23
N LEU A 54 -10.21 4.59 14.33
CA LEU A 54 -10.07 3.68 15.46
C LEU A 54 -8.97 4.10 16.47
N GLY A 55 -8.42 5.27 16.32
CA GLY A 55 -7.36 5.84 17.16
C GLY A 55 -6.10 6.13 16.36
N ASN A 56 -5.03 6.53 17.05
CA ASN A 56 -3.75 6.85 16.43
C ASN A 56 -2.93 5.58 16.20
N SER A 57 -2.02 5.63 15.25
CA SER A 57 -1.08 4.56 15.01
C SER A 57 0.21 4.70 15.83
N LEU A 58 0.90 3.59 15.97
CA LEU A 58 2.25 3.51 16.53
C LEU A 58 3.21 3.00 15.45
N PRO A 59 4.35 3.68 15.23
CA PRO A 59 5.37 3.19 14.32
C PRO A 59 5.85 1.81 14.77
N THR A 60 5.64 0.80 13.95
CA THR A 60 5.96 -0.60 14.27
C THR A 60 6.90 -1.17 13.22
N ALA A 61 8.03 -1.71 13.63
CA ALA A 61 8.97 -2.34 12.69
C ALA A 61 8.38 -3.66 12.17
N ALA A 62 8.24 -3.76 10.84
CA ALA A 62 7.75 -4.95 10.15
C ALA A 62 8.43 -5.09 8.78
N ASN A 63 9.00 -6.24 8.48
CA ASN A 63 9.54 -6.62 7.16
C ASN A 63 10.58 -5.62 6.58
N GLY A 64 11.45 -5.07 7.42
CA GLY A 64 12.41 -4.04 6.99
C GLY A 64 11.79 -2.68 6.69
N SER A 65 10.53 -2.48 7.04
CA SER A 65 9.78 -1.23 6.95
C SER A 65 9.23 -0.83 8.31
N ILE A 66 8.89 0.44 8.48
CA ILE A 66 8.08 0.92 9.59
C ILE A 66 6.64 1.04 9.12
N VAL A 67 5.73 0.32 9.78
CA VAL A 67 4.30 0.32 9.48
C VAL A 67 3.50 0.97 10.61
N PRO A 68 2.46 1.78 10.29
CA PRO A 68 1.66 2.49 11.27
C PRO A 68 0.50 1.61 11.78
N LEU A 69 0.74 0.80 12.80
CA LEU A 69 -0.27 -0.08 13.42
C LEU A 69 -0.88 0.55 14.68
N ALA A 70 -2.05 0.05 15.12
CA ALA A 70 -2.68 0.43 16.39
C ALA A 70 -2.97 -0.81 17.26
N PRO A 71 -1.93 -1.41 17.87
CA PRO A 71 -2.07 -2.63 18.66
C PRO A 71 -2.57 -2.39 20.10
N ASP A 72 -2.98 -1.19 20.44
CA ASP A 72 -3.35 -0.79 21.78
C ASP A 72 -4.79 -1.21 22.15
N PRO A 73 -5.09 -1.42 23.46
CA PRO A 73 -6.42 -1.81 23.91
C PRO A 73 -7.53 -0.83 23.58
N SER A 74 -7.22 0.47 23.46
CA SER A 74 -8.24 1.46 23.15
C SER A 74 -8.68 1.39 21.69
N ALA A 75 -7.78 1.08 20.76
CA ALA A 75 -8.10 0.79 19.37
C ALA A 75 -8.96 -0.50 19.28
N ALA A 76 -8.65 -1.53 20.06
CA ALA A 76 -9.46 -2.75 20.14
C ALA A 76 -10.89 -2.45 20.61
N LEU A 77 -11.06 -1.66 21.69
CA LEU A 77 -12.38 -1.28 22.20
C LEU A 77 -13.19 -0.47 21.19
N ARG A 78 -12.55 0.47 20.46
CA ARG A 78 -13.21 1.22 19.39
C ARG A 78 -13.61 0.32 18.24
N THR A 79 -12.79 -0.67 17.87
CA THR A 79 -13.11 -1.67 16.86
C THR A 79 -14.34 -2.49 17.25
N ILE A 80 -14.37 -3.00 18.48
CA ILE A 80 -15.52 -3.75 19.02
C ILE A 80 -16.79 -2.91 18.94
N ARG A 81 -16.73 -1.67 19.41
CA ARG A 81 -17.86 -0.76 19.40
C ARG A 81 -18.33 -0.47 17.96
N ALA A 82 -17.44 -0.09 17.06
CA ALA A 82 -17.79 0.23 15.70
C ALA A 82 -18.46 -0.95 14.96
N ILE A 83 -17.95 -2.18 15.13
CA ILE A 83 -18.54 -3.37 14.50
C ILE A 83 -19.94 -3.66 15.07
N ASN A 84 -20.14 -3.52 16.39
CA ASN A 84 -21.46 -3.72 17.00
C ASN A 84 -22.48 -2.65 16.59
N ASP A 85 -22.06 -1.37 16.58
CA ASP A 85 -22.95 -0.25 16.28
C ASP A 85 -23.40 -0.25 14.79
N GLU A 86 -22.50 -0.66 13.88
CA GLU A 86 -22.74 -0.64 12.43
C GLU A 86 -23.47 -1.88 11.90
N ALA A 87 -23.44 -3.02 12.59
CA ALA A 87 -24.11 -4.27 12.19
C ALA A 87 -23.87 -4.66 10.73
N PHE A 88 -22.62 -4.89 10.36
CA PHE A 88 -22.21 -5.22 8.99
C PHE A 88 -22.73 -6.59 8.53
N ASP A 89 -23.13 -6.70 7.26
CA ASP A 89 -23.46 -7.96 6.60
C ASP A 89 -22.22 -8.80 6.31
N VAL A 90 -21.06 -8.13 6.07
CA VAL A 90 -19.76 -8.76 5.81
C VAL A 90 -18.63 -7.84 6.27
N LEU A 91 -17.56 -8.44 6.78
CA LEU A 91 -16.32 -7.76 7.13
C LEU A 91 -15.21 -8.18 6.17
N HIS A 92 -14.50 -7.20 5.60
CA HIS A 92 -13.33 -7.42 4.76
C HIS A 92 -12.09 -6.93 5.49
N LEU A 93 -11.24 -7.85 5.90
CA LEU A 93 -10.04 -7.58 6.70
C LEU A 93 -8.81 -7.57 5.80
N HIS A 94 -8.10 -6.45 5.74
CA HIS A 94 -6.81 -6.37 5.06
C HIS A 94 -5.69 -6.68 6.06
N GLU A 95 -4.79 -7.61 5.73
CA GLU A 95 -3.81 -8.19 6.68
C GLU A 95 -4.48 -8.67 7.97
N PRO A 96 -5.34 -9.69 7.91
CA PRO A 96 -6.27 -10.04 8.98
C PRO A 96 -5.61 -10.43 10.30
N ILE A 97 -4.35 -10.89 10.26
CA ILE A 97 -3.60 -11.29 11.46
C ILE A 97 -2.67 -10.17 11.97
N ALA A 98 -2.67 -8.98 11.35
CA ALA A 98 -1.89 -7.85 11.85
C ALA A 98 -2.41 -7.37 13.21
N PRO A 99 -1.52 -7.09 14.19
CA PRO A 99 -1.93 -6.63 15.50
C PRO A 99 -2.76 -5.34 15.45
N GLY A 100 -3.88 -5.31 16.16
CA GLY A 100 -4.77 -4.16 16.27
C GLY A 100 -6.18 -4.43 15.74
N PRO A 101 -6.78 -3.52 14.96
CA PRO A 101 -8.18 -3.60 14.54
C PRO A 101 -8.55 -4.88 13.81
N THR A 102 -7.71 -5.36 12.90
CA THR A 102 -8.02 -6.52 12.06
C THR A 102 -8.05 -7.82 12.86
N VAL A 103 -7.04 -8.08 13.70
CA VAL A 103 -7.05 -9.27 14.57
C VAL A 103 -8.16 -9.18 15.60
N THR A 104 -8.50 -7.97 16.08
CA THR A 104 -9.64 -7.79 17.00
C THR A 104 -10.95 -8.19 16.33
N ALA A 105 -11.20 -7.70 15.11
CA ALA A 105 -12.39 -8.06 14.33
C ALA A 105 -12.44 -9.55 14.02
N LEU A 106 -11.30 -10.14 13.65
CA LEU A 106 -11.17 -11.57 13.36
C LEU A 106 -11.57 -12.45 14.55
N LEU A 107 -11.19 -12.06 15.76
CA LEU A 107 -11.52 -12.80 16.98
C LEU A 107 -12.98 -12.65 17.41
N LEU A 108 -13.64 -11.54 17.06
CA LEU A 108 -15.04 -11.29 17.43
C LEU A 108 -16.03 -12.13 16.62
N ARG A 109 -15.78 -12.40 15.36
CA ARG A 109 -16.62 -13.22 14.47
C ARG A 109 -18.10 -12.78 14.43
N LEU A 110 -18.34 -11.47 14.32
CA LEU A 110 -19.69 -10.90 14.37
C LEU A 110 -20.42 -10.89 13.02
N ALA A 111 -19.73 -11.15 11.92
CA ALA A 111 -20.27 -11.27 10.58
C ALA A 111 -19.37 -12.21 9.75
N PRO A 112 -19.82 -12.69 8.58
CA PRO A 112 -18.95 -13.36 7.62
C PRO A 112 -17.72 -12.52 7.29
N MET A 113 -16.54 -13.15 7.19
CA MET A 113 -15.27 -12.45 7.08
C MET A 113 -14.46 -12.88 5.85
N ILE A 114 -14.00 -11.90 5.08
CA ILE A 114 -13.03 -12.07 4.01
C ILE A 114 -11.69 -11.53 4.49
N GLY A 115 -10.61 -12.27 4.30
CA GLY A 115 -9.26 -11.82 4.61
C GLY A 115 -8.42 -11.62 3.35
N THR A 116 -7.85 -10.42 3.16
CA THR A 116 -6.91 -10.16 2.07
C THR A 116 -5.49 -10.00 2.61
N PHE A 117 -4.57 -10.80 2.07
CA PHE A 117 -3.16 -10.84 2.41
C PHE A 117 -2.33 -10.11 1.35
N HIS A 118 -1.58 -9.10 1.79
CA HIS A 118 -0.78 -8.22 0.91
C HIS A 118 0.72 -8.48 1.02
N ALA A 119 1.15 -9.08 2.11
CA ALA A 119 2.55 -9.25 2.42
C ALA A 119 3.19 -10.34 1.55
N ALA A 120 4.41 -10.06 1.07
CA ALA A 120 5.27 -11.02 0.39
C ALA A 120 6.70 -10.93 0.93
N GLY A 121 7.49 -11.99 0.72
CA GLY A 121 8.85 -12.08 1.21
C GLY A 121 8.95 -12.79 2.56
N ASP A 122 10.15 -12.79 3.15
CA ASP A 122 10.39 -13.50 4.42
C ASP A 122 10.01 -12.61 5.61
N ILE A 123 8.90 -12.97 6.27
CA ILE A 123 8.34 -12.20 7.37
C ILE A 123 8.64 -12.91 8.69
N ALA A 124 9.68 -12.47 9.38
CA ALA A 124 10.15 -13.09 10.62
C ALA A 124 9.06 -13.19 11.71
N TRP A 125 8.10 -12.25 11.76
CA TRP A 125 7.04 -12.30 12.78
C TRP A 125 5.90 -13.28 12.41
N TYR A 126 5.64 -13.53 11.11
CA TYR A 126 4.76 -14.61 10.66
C TYR A 126 5.25 -15.96 11.16
N GLY A 127 6.56 -16.22 11.06
CA GLY A 127 7.16 -17.47 11.57
C GLY A 127 7.15 -17.59 13.09
N ARG A 128 7.19 -16.48 13.83
CA ARG A 128 7.08 -16.48 15.30
C ARG A 128 5.64 -16.71 15.79
N LEU A 129 4.67 -16.16 15.06
CA LEU A 129 3.24 -16.30 15.40
C LEU A 129 2.66 -17.62 14.89
N SER A 130 3.15 -18.18 13.78
CA SER A 130 2.56 -19.35 13.11
C SER A 130 2.41 -20.57 14.01
N LYS A 131 3.33 -20.77 14.97
CA LYS A 131 3.27 -21.92 15.89
C LYS A 131 2.09 -21.90 16.90
N GLY A 132 1.32 -20.80 16.94
CA GLY A 132 0.20 -20.66 17.88
C GLY A 132 -1.06 -20.01 17.31
N VAL A 133 -1.03 -19.49 16.07
CA VAL A 133 -2.12 -18.67 15.53
C VAL A 133 -2.66 -19.16 14.17
N ASN A 134 -2.17 -20.26 13.60
CA ASN A 134 -2.68 -20.80 12.33
C ASN A 134 -4.21 -20.96 12.38
N TRP A 135 -4.73 -21.45 13.50
CA TRP A 135 -6.16 -21.67 13.72
C TRP A 135 -7.00 -20.37 13.66
N ILE A 136 -6.40 -19.19 13.90
CA ILE A 136 -7.13 -17.91 13.82
C ILE A 136 -7.50 -17.62 12.37
N ALA A 137 -6.66 -17.98 11.40
CA ALA A 137 -6.97 -17.80 10.00
C ALA A 137 -8.17 -18.66 9.54
N ASP A 138 -8.48 -19.75 10.24
CA ASP A 138 -9.65 -20.59 9.99
C ASP A 138 -10.98 -19.90 10.36
N PHE A 139 -10.93 -18.73 10.98
CA PHE A 139 -12.11 -17.89 11.22
C PHE A 139 -12.56 -17.10 9.99
N LEU A 140 -11.71 -17.02 8.96
CA LEU A 140 -12.07 -16.38 7.70
C LEU A 140 -12.94 -17.33 6.85
N ASP A 141 -14.05 -16.84 6.34
CA ASP A 141 -14.93 -17.56 5.44
C ASP A 141 -14.37 -17.60 4.00
N ALA A 142 -13.58 -16.58 3.63
CA ALA A 142 -12.83 -16.54 2.38
C ALA A 142 -11.46 -15.90 2.58
N ARG A 143 -10.47 -16.40 1.83
CA ARG A 143 -9.08 -15.92 1.90
C ARG A 143 -8.61 -15.50 0.53
N ILE A 144 -8.09 -14.29 0.43
CA ILE A 144 -7.60 -13.66 -0.79
C ILE A 144 -6.13 -13.33 -0.61
N ALA A 145 -5.34 -13.53 -1.65
CA ALA A 145 -3.97 -13.04 -1.74
C ALA A 145 -3.83 -12.12 -2.96
N VAL A 146 -3.11 -11.01 -2.80
CA VAL A 146 -2.96 -10.03 -3.89
C VAL A 146 -1.91 -10.42 -4.93
N SER A 147 -1.23 -11.53 -4.74
CA SER A 147 -0.23 -12.06 -5.68
C SER A 147 0.10 -13.52 -5.35
N PRO A 148 0.71 -14.27 -6.29
CA PRO A 148 1.22 -15.62 -6.01
C PRO A 148 2.22 -15.63 -4.83
N GLN A 149 3.06 -14.60 -4.69
CA GLN A 149 4.04 -14.48 -3.60
C GLN A 149 3.36 -14.26 -2.24
N ALA A 150 2.28 -13.46 -2.21
CA ALA A 150 1.48 -13.28 -0.99
C ALA A 150 0.71 -14.57 -0.65
N GLN A 151 0.19 -15.28 -1.64
CA GLN A 151 -0.46 -16.58 -1.47
C GLN A 151 0.51 -17.60 -0.89
N GLU A 152 1.70 -17.74 -1.47
CA GLU A 152 2.72 -18.69 -0.99
C GLU A 152 3.12 -18.40 0.46
N LEU A 153 3.33 -17.11 0.79
CA LEU A 153 3.67 -16.72 2.15
C LEU A 153 2.56 -17.08 3.13
N ALA A 154 1.32 -16.68 2.83
CA ALA A 154 0.17 -16.93 3.69
C ALA A 154 -0.08 -18.44 3.84
N HIS A 155 -0.03 -19.20 2.74
CA HIS A 155 -0.19 -20.66 2.76
C HIS A 155 0.90 -21.34 3.62
N ARG A 156 2.16 -20.93 3.45
CA ARG A 156 3.31 -21.50 4.19
C ARG A 156 3.14 -21.39 5.71
N TYR A 157 2.62 -20.27 6.20
CA TYR A 157 2.55 -20.00 7.63
C TYR A 157 1.19 -20.26 8.26
N LEU A 158 0.11 -20.13 7.50
CA LEU A 158 -1.26 -20.23 8.02
C LEU A 158 -2.04 -21.41 7.44
N GLY A 159 -1.49 -22.08 6.41
CA GLY A 159 -2.19 -23.13 5.69
C GLY A 159 -3.43 -22.62 4.94
N GLY A 160 -4.29 -23.55 4.49
CA GLY A 160 -5.55 -23.26 3.81
C GLY A 160 -5.38 -22.86 2.35
N GLU A 161 -6.51 -22.59 1.68
CA GLU A 161 -6.56 -22.20 0.27
C GLU A 161 -6.81 -20.70 0.15
N TYR A 162 -6.24 -20.09 -0.89
CA TYR A 162 -6.33 -18.64 -1.15
C TYR A 162 -6.68 -18.40 -2.60
N GLU A 163 -7.66 -17.56 -2.85
CA GLU A 163 -7.92 -17.03 -4.18
C GLU A 163 -6.98 -15.86 -4.49
N ILE A 164 -6.43 -15.81 -5.69
CA ILE A 164 -5.58 -14.71 -6.12
C ILE A 164 -6.48 -13.63 -6.75
N LEU A 165 -6.58 -12.48 -6.08
CA LEU A 165 -7.19 -11.28 -6.62
C LEU A 165 -6.18 -10.14 -6.56
N PHE A 166 -5.66 -9.76 -7.71
CA PHE A 166 -4.69 -8.67 -7.83
C PHE A 166 -5.25 -7.33 -7.32
N ASN A 167 -4.37 -6.48 -6.85
CA ASN A 167 -4.77 -5.12 -6.48
C ASN A 167 -5.27 -4.36 -7.72
N GLY A 168 -6.32 -3.56 -7.51
CA GLY A 168 -6.85 -2.63 -8.51
C GLY A 168 -6.50 -1.19 -8.19
N ILE A 169 -6.70 -0.32 -9.17
CA ILE A 169 -6.65 1.13 -8.99
C ILE A 169 -7.85 1.78 -9.66
N GLU A 170 -8.21 2.97 -9.23
CA GLU A 170 -9.21 3.81 -9.89
C GLU A 170 -8.57 4.48 -11.12
N SER A 171 -8.53 3.78 -12.26
CA SER A 171 -7.81 4.20 -13.46
C SER A 171 -8.19 5.59 -13.96
N ASP A 172 -9.47 5.97 -13.81
CA ASP A 172 -9.98 7.28 -14.24
C ASP A 172 -9.29 8.45 -13.53
N LEU A 173 -8.79 8.25 -12.32
CA LEU A 173 -8.04 9.27 -11.58
C LEU A 173 -6.69 9.61 -12.23
N TYR A 174 -6.12 8.68 -13.01
CA TYR A 174 -4.81 8.82 -13.64
C TYR A 174 -4.87 9.35 -15.07
N LEU A 175 -6.06 9.41 -15.68
CA LEU A 175 -6.22 9.93 -17.02
C LEU A 175 -6.02 11.45 -17.06
N ARG A 176 -5.09 11.91 -17.90
CA ARG A 176 -4.79 13.32 -18.12
C ARG A 176 -4.65 13.57 -19.63
N PRO A 177 -5.76 13.49 -20.40
CA PRO A 177 -5.72 13.62 -21.85
C PRO A 177 -5.22 14.99 -22.32
N GLU A 178 -5.31 16.01 -21.47
CA GLU A 178 -4.83 17.37 -21.72
C GLU A 178 -3.31 17.52 -21.62
N ILE A 179 -2.60 16.53 -21.09
CA ILE A 179 -1.15 16.59 -20.92
C ILE A 179 -0.44 15.96 -22.12
N SER A 180 0.32 16.78 -22.87
CA SER A 180 1.22 16.29 -23.91
C SER A 180 2.53 15.78 -23.30
N ARG A 181 2.90 14.54 -23.60
CA ARG A 181 4.12 13.89 -23.07
C ARG A 181 5.40 14.20 -23.85
N GLY A 182 5.31 14.77 -25.02
CA GLY A 182 6.41 14.81 -25.99
C GLY A 182 7.62 15.69 -25.63
N GLU A 183 7.54 16.50 -24.57
CA GLU A 183 8.56 17.52 -24.29
C GLU A 183 9.39 17.23 -23.00
N SER A 184 8.91 16.35 -22.13
CA SER A 184 9.61 16.07 -20.87
C SER A 184 10.77 15.09 -21.06
N LYS A 185 11.89 15.39 -20.44
CA LYS A 185 13.06 14.48 -20.31
C LYS A 185 13.22 13.99 -18.87
N ALA A 186 12.18 14.10 -18.06
CA ALA A 186 12.23 13.76 -16.65
C ALA A 186 12.01 12.26 -16.41
N ILE A 187 12.91 11.66 -15.67
CA ILE A 187 12.72 10.37 -15.02
C ILE A 187 12.03 10.64 -13.70
N PHE A 188 10.99 9.89 -13.38
CA PHE A 188 10.28 10.04 -12.12
C PHE A 188 10.41 8.80 -11.25
N PHE A 189 10.77 8.99 -9.98
CA PHE A 189 10.76 7.99 -8.92
C PHE A 189 9.79 8.42 -7.83
N CYS A 190 8.92 7.50 -7.38
CA CYS A 190 7.98 7.75 -6.29
C CYS A 190 7.91 6.56 -5.34
N GLY A 191 8.16 6.80 -4.06
CA GLY A 191 8.05 5.78 -3.02
C GLY A 191 8.70 6.22 -1.71
N ARG A 192 8.38 5.53 -0.61
CA ARG A 192 9.07 5.76 0.65
C ARG A 192 10.55 5.45 0.50
N TYR A 193 11.39 6.24 1.17
CA TYR A 193 12.81 5.92 1.21
C TYR A 193 13.05 4.68 2.07
N GLU A 194 13.37 3.61 1.38
CA GLU A 194 13.83 2.34 1.95
C GLU A 194 14.96 1.84 1.04
N PRO A 195 16.11 1.38 1.58
CA PRO A 195 17.24 0.94 0.74
C PRO A 195 16.82 -0.06 -0.35
N ARG A 196 15.88 -0.97 -0.01
CA ARG A 196 15.35 -1.97 -0.95
C ARG A 196 14.60 -1.37 -2.15
N LYS A 197 14.13 -0.12 -2.09
CA LYS A 197 13.47 0.58 -3.22
C LYS A 197 14.44 1.03 -4.30
N GLY A 198 15.75 0.89 -4.08
CA GLY A 198 16.77 1.04 -5.10
C GLY A 198 17.03 2.49 -5.54
N LEU A 199 16.64 3.51 -4.75
CA LEU A 199 16.89 4.91 -5.11
C LEU A 199 18.39 5.19 -5.30
N ALA A 200 19.26 4.60 -4.49
CA ALA A 200 20.71 4.76 -4.66
C ALA A 200 21.19 4.22 -6.01
N THR A 201 20.70 3.07 -6.44
CA THR A 201 21.01 2.48 -7.75
C THR A 201 20.52 3.37 -8.91
N LEU A 202 19.34 3.97 -8.76
CA LEU A 202 18.83 4.93 -9.75
C LEU A 202 19.73 6.16 -9.84
N LEU A 203 20.16 6.72 -8.73
CA LEU A 203 21.05 7.88 -8.69
C LEU A 203 22.41 7.59 -9.36
N GLU A 204 23.02 6.44 -9.07
CA GLU A 204 24.27 6.00 -9.71
C GLU A 204 24.13 5.78 -11.23
N ALA A 205 22.96 5.30 -11.67
CA ALA A 205 22.66 5.17 -13.10
C ALA A 205 22.43 6.54 -13.75
N PHE A 206 21.77 7.46 -13.04
CA PHE A 206 21.44 8.80 -13.50
C PHE A 206 22.69 9.65 -13.79
N GLU A 207 23.79 9.49 -13.03
CA GLU A 207 25.08 10.16 -13.29
C GLU A 207 25.62 9.93 -14.70
N LYS A 208 25.21 8.84 -15.36
CA LYS A 208 25.68 8.45 -16.70
C LYS A 208 24.80 8.97 -17.83
N LEU A 209 23.71 9.64 -17.50
CA LEU A 209 22.77 10.17 -18.49
C LEU A 209 23.17 11.59 -18.94
N SER A 210 22.65 12.00 -20.09
CA SER A 210 22.91 13.31 -20.68
C SER A 210 22.48 14.47 -19.76
N ASP A 211 23.17 15.59 -19.88
CA ASP A 211 22.97 16.79 -19.04
C ASP A 211 21.58 17.42 -19.19
N ASP A 212 20.84 17.09 -20.23
CA ASP A 212 19.49 17.57 -20.49
C ASP A 212 18.40 16.65 -19.91
N THR A 213 18.78 15.57 -19.18
CA THR A 213 17.87 14.68 -18.49
C THR A 213 17.61 15.19 -17.07
N GLU A 214 16.36 15.19 -16.64
CA GLU A 214 15.97 15.53 -15.28
C GLU A 214 15.61 14.28 -14.46
N LEU A 215 15.78 14.35 -13.13
CA LEU A 215 15.32 13.32 -12.22
C LEU A 215 14.44 13.94 -11.12
N TRP A 216 13.18 13.54 -11.10
CA TRP A 216 12.23 13.92 -10.06
C TRP A 216 12.11 12.80 -9.02
N ILE A 217 12.38 13.11 -7.76
CA ILE A 217 12.37 12.14 -6.67
C ILE A 217 11.31 12.54 -5.64
N ALA A 218 10.17 11.85 -5.67
CA ALA A 218 9.13 11.95 -4.64
C ALA A 218 9.39 10.86 -3.60
N SER A 219 10.22 11.17 -2.61
CA SER A 219 10.65 10.22 -1.59
C SER A 219 10.93 10.95 -0.28
N ASP A 220 10.54 10.30 0.82
CA ASP A 220 10.77 10.74 2.18
C ASP A 220 11.01 9.53 3.09
N GLY A 221 11.80 9.70 4.13
CA GLY A 221 12.13 8.66 5.10
C GLY A 221 13.51 8.83 5.74
N GLU A 222 13.77 8.00 6.74
CA GLU A 222 15.03 8.01 7.48
C GLU A 222 16.21 7.67 6.55
N GLY A 223 17.30 8.47 6.62
CA GLY A 223 18.51 8.28 5.83
C GLY A 223 18.50 8.94 4.43
N ILE A 224 17.39 9.50 3.96
CA ILE A 224 17.36 10.19 2.65
C ILE A 224 18.26 11.44 2.64
N ALA A 225 18.52 12.03 3.80
CA ALA A 225 19.36 13.22 3.92
C ALA A 225 20.80 12.97 3.43
N ASP A 226 21.33 11.79 3.66
CA ASP A 226 22.70 11.42 3.22
C ASP A 226 22.78 11.37 1.68
N LEU A 227 21.76 10.80 1.02
CA LEU A 227 21.70 10.81 -0.44
C LEU A 227 21.54 12.24 -0.99
N LYS A 228 20.70 13.07 -0.38
CA LYS A 228 20.56 14.47 -0.76
C LYS A 228 21.88 15.23 -0.65
N ALA A 229 22.62 15.01 0.43
CA ALA A 229 23.92 15.63 0.62
C ALA A 229 24.95 15.15 -0.41
N LYS A 230 25.00 13.84 -0.69
CA LYS A 230 25.90 13.24 -1.70
C LYS A 230 25.67 13.81 -3.09
N TYR A 231 24.43 14.01 -3.49
CA TYR A 231 24.03 14.47 -4.83
C TYR A 231 23.62 15.95 -4.89
N ALA A 232 23.96 16.75 -3.87
CA ALA A 232 23.62 18.17 -3.81
C ALA A 232 24.22 19.03 -4.93
N HIS A 233 25.30 18.52 -5.55
CA HIS A 233 25.99 19.20 -6.66
C HIS A 233 25.28 19.03 -8.01
N ASP A 234 24.39 18.06 -8.15
CA ASP A 234 23.67 17.78 -9.41
C ASP A 234 22.30 18.48 -9.43
N HIS A 235 22.26 19.64 -10.10
CA HIS A 235 21.05 20.46 -10.22
C HIS A 235 19.99 19.90 -11.16
N ARG A 236 20.26 18.80 -11.87
CA ARG A 236 19.25 18.06 -12.65
C ARG A 236 18.31 17.26 -11.75
N ILE A 237 18.65 17.08 -10.45
CA ILE A 237 17.86 16.29 -9.49
C ILE A 237 16.94 17.20 -8.68
N SER A 238 15.64 16.98 -8.83
CA SER A 238 14.60 17.65 -8.04
C SER A 238 14.12 16.74 -6.90
N TRP A 239 14.48 17.09 -5.68
CA TRP A 239 14.05 16.40 -4.47
C TRP A 239 12.71 16.94 -3.99
N LEU A 240 11.61 16.27 -4.35
CA LEU A 240 10.23 16.71 -4.09
C LEU A 240 9.77 16.42 -2.65
N GLY A 241 10.45 15.48 -1.97
CA GLY A 241 10.01 15.03 -0.65
C GLY A 241 8.69 14.26 -0.74
N ARG A 242 7.82 14.48 0.23
CA ARG A 242 6.46 13.91 0.24
C ARG A 242 5.54 14.78 -0.59
N ILE A 243 4.90 14.20 -1.58
CA ILE A 243 3.95 14.87 -2.49
C ILE A 243 2.53 14.37 -2.26
N THR A 244 1.54 15.13 -2.71
CA THR A 244 0.13 14.73 -2.73
C THR A 244 -0.15 13.72 -3.84
N ASP A 245 -1.29 13.00 -3.74
CA ASP A 245 -1.71 12.10 -4.82
C ASP A 245 -1.98 12.85 -6.13
N ALA A 246 -2.56 14.05 -6.05
CA ALA A 246 -2.77 14.90 -7.22
C ALA A 246 -1.44 15.26 -7.91
N GLU A 247 -0.43 15.65 -7.14
CA GLU A 247 0.90 15.94 -7.69
C GLU A 247 1.59 14.69 -8.23
N LYS A 248 1.44 13.53 -7.57
CA LYS A 248 1.94 12.25 -8.07
C LYS A 248 1.35 11.93 -9.44
N ILE A 249 0.02 12.05 -9.58
CA ILE A 249 -0.68 11.82 -10.85
C ILE A 249 -0.18 12.76 -11.94
N ASP A 250 -0.04 14.04 -11.63
CA ASP A 250 0.47 15.02 -12.61
C ASP A 250 1.91 14.75 -13.03
N ARG A 251 2.77 14.31 -12.10
CA ARG A 251 4.16 13.91 -12.42
C ARG A 251 4.21 12.64 -13.27
N LEU A 252 3.39 11.64 -12.96
CA LEU A 252 3.26 10.43 -13.77
C LEU A 252 2.78 10.74 -15.18
N ALA A 253 1.83 11.66 -15.33
CA ALA A 253 1.35 12.08 -16.64
C ALA A 253 2.40 12.83 -17.45
N LYS A 254 3.33 13.55 -16.82
CA LYS A 254 4.32 14.42 -17.47
C LYS A 254 5.67 13.76 -17.67
N CYS A 255 6.06 12.78 -16.83
CA CYS A 255 7.41 12.20 -16.94
C CYS A 255 7.65 11.48 -18.25
N ALA A 256 8.89 11.51 -18.76
CA ALA A 256 9.30 10.70 -19.89
C ALA A 256 9.31 9.21 -19.54
N VAL A 257 9.75 8.88 -18.33
CA VAL A 257 9.84 7.51 -17.81
C VAL A 257 9.59 7.50 -16.31
N PHE A 258 8.76 6.56 -15.86
CA PHE A 258 8.67 6.20 -14.44
C PHE A 258 9.66 5.07 -14.13
N CYS A 259 10.48 5.24 -13.09
CA CYS A 259 11.49 4.25 -12.71
C CYS A 259 11.17 3.61 -11.36
N ALA A 260 11.04 2.26 -11.35
CA ALA A 260 10.79 1.44 -10.17
C ALA A 260 11.96 0.44 -9.95
N PRO A 261 13.11 0.88 -9.43
CA PRO A 261 14.34 0.09 -9.39
C PRO A 261 14.48 -0.76 -8.13
N SER A 262 13.38 -1.21 -7.53
CA SER A 262 13.40 -1.99 -6.29
C SER A 262 14.31 -3.21 -6.40
N LEU A 263 15.06 -3.49 -5.33
CA LEU A 263 16.05 -4.57 -5.30
C LEU A 263 15.43 -5.92 -4.91
N HIS A 264 14.39 -5.89 -4.06
CA HIS A 264 13.70 -7.09 -3.57
C HIS A 264 12.37 -6.73 -2.86
N SER A 265 11.59 -7.77 -2.48
CA SER A 265 10.42 -7.69 -1.57
C SER A 265 9.27 -6.79 -2.07
N GLU A 266 8.99 -6.85 -3.35
CA GLU A 266 7.75 -6.29 -3.90
C GLU A 266 6.71 -7.39 -4.07
N SER A 267 5.52 -7.16 -3.50
CA SER A 267 4.41 -8.12 -3.61
C SER A 267 3.57 -7.94 -4.88
N PHE A 268 3.40 -6.70 -5.35
CA PHE A 268 2.59 -6.40 -6.53
C PHE A 268 3.14 -5.24 -7.36
N GLY A 269 3.38 -4.08 -6.74
CA GLY A 269 3.86 -2.89 -7.46
C GLY A 269 2.75 -1.93 -7.88
N ILE A 270 1.87 -1.55 -6.95
CA ILE A 270 0.77 -0.60 -7.21
C ILE A 270 1.27 0.66 -7.93
N VAL A 271 2.44 1.19 -7.56
CA VAL A 271 3.00 2.40 -8.19
C VAL A 271 3.35 2.19 -9.67
N VAL A 272 3.71 0.97 -10.07
CA VAL A 272 3.93 0.60 -11.47
C VAL A 272 2.59 0.63 -12.22
N LEU A 273 1.54 0.03 -11.63
CA LEU A 273 0.19 0.06 -12.18
C LEU A 273 -0.34 1.50 -12.32
N GLU A 274 -0.11 2.35 -11.30
CA GLU A 274 -0.45 3.78 -11.35
C GLU A 274 0.27 4.52 -12.51
N ALA A 275 1.54 4.24 -12.69
CA ALA A 275 2.32 4.81 -13.79
C ALA A 275 1.79 4.38 -15.16
N MET A 276 1.46 3.09 -15.32
CA MET A 276 0.86 2.56 -16.56
C MET A 276 -0.52 3.17 -16.81
N ALA A 277 -1.37 3.31 -15.79
CA ALA A 277 -2.68 3.94 -15.91
C ALA A 277 -2.58 5.43 -16.31
N ALA A 278 -1.58 6.12 -15.79
CA ALA A 278 -1.23 7.47 -16.25
C ALA A 278 -0.61 7.47 -17.65
N GLY A 279 -0.37 6.31 -18.28
CA GLY A 279 0.26 6.10 -19.58
C GLY A 279 1.79 6.37 -19.56
N ALA A 280 2.47 6.46 -18.40
CA ALA A 280 3.92 6.64 -18.35
C ALA A 280 4.64 5.39 -18.86
N PRO A 281 5.67 5.52 -19.72
CA PRO A 281 6.61 4.43 -19.93
C PRO A 281 7.26 4.02 -18.61
N VAL A 282 7.37 2.72 -18.36
CA VAL A 282 7.90 2.20 -17.10
C VAL A 282 9.20 1.44 -17.31
N VAL A 283 10.19 1.73 -16.49
CA VAL A 283 11.39 0.92 -16.31
C VAL A 283 11.37 0.38 -14.87
N ALA A 284 11.26 -0.93 -14.74
CA ALA A 284 11.19 -1.61 -13.45
C ALA A 284 12.21 -2.75 -13.38
N SER A 285 12.64 -3.06 -12.16
CA SER A 285 13.45 -4.26 -11.90
C SER A 285 12.64 -5.52 -12.23
N SER A 286 13.33 -6.58 -12.69
CA SER A 286 12.69 -7.86 -13.03
C SER A 286 12.33 -8.67 -11.77
N LEU A 287 11.58 -8.07 -10.86
CA LEU A 287 11.04 -8.73 -9.69
C LEU A 287 9.72 -9.44 -10.03
N GLU A 288 9.49 -10.59 -9.40
CA GLU A 288 8.24 -11.33 -9.62
C GLU A 288 6.99 -10.53 -9.28
N GLY A 289 7.04 -9.73 -8.18
CA GLY A 289 5.94 -8.85 -7.81
C GLY A 289 5.57 -7.86 -8.92
N TYR A 290 6.55 -7.29 -9.62
CA TYR A 290 6.30 -6.38 -10.73
C TYR A 290 5.81 -7.07 -12.00
N ARG A 291 6.08 -8.37 -12.17
CA ARG A 291 5.55 -9.16 -13.30
C ARG A 291 4.06 -9.44 -13.21
N ASN A 292 3.45 -9.21 -12.05
CA ASN A 292 2.01 -9.34 -11.85
C ASN A 292 1.22 -8.13 -12.40
N VAL A 293 1.92 -7.05 -12.75
CA VAL A 293 1.39 -5.83 -13.35
C VAL A 293 1.67 -5.81 -14.85
#